data_870702d485013df0c004c7d93c921fe7
#
_entry.id   870702d485013df0c004c7d93c921fe7
#
_cell.length_a   1.000
_cell.length_b   1.000
_cell.length_c   1.000
_cell.angle_alpha   90.00
_cell.angle_beta   90.00
_cell.angle_gamma   90.00
#
_symmetry.space_group_name_H-M   'P 1'
#
loop_
_entity.id
_entity.type
_entity.pdbx_description
1 polymer ?
#
loop_
_entity_poly.entity_id
_entity_poly.type
_entity_poly.pdbx_seq_one_letter_code
_entity_poly.pdbx_strand_id
1 'polypeptide(L)'
;MLTSDQKIKINENVQGFKEAADFYRMEYSQDLMGMFRDFGCMLLEACGINAEGDPEIKQLFGYRQVLRGTVKRQLTVIAEELAGLWKAPVSGEMFQTALSGMFNFCLYSKGGKNRYLLPVEIAEPLLGLVTCPEGMLSPGEGETVLDTQCGAGSTLMTACKYLKNPKLMGYELDEELWAAGIIISRLSDLKMELHLQEEIPACLYETCDLVISNPVYGTDTIKDDSLVEKLPSELRTVRGRYHMELIRGMLALKYDGRAMLIVPNSFLFATRTESIKVRKWLLQSYSLEAVIALPEDTFLYSGVRSSVMIFSKPFMSSGWEGHTQRVLYYSLEKQEDKEKQKQEYERLEEVWSQRDSYYGKWECCCREKTVENRNGIRVPANWQYNSFWFAGAAGIEAAKWNLLPENYRPEEQINLEIEDPALLLQEMLREQEEITKELKELLKEVG
;
A
#
# COMPACT_ATOMS: atom_id res chain seq x y z
N MET A 1 -17.99 -11.30 -19.25
CA MET A 1 -16.78 -12.15 -19.41
C MET A 1 -16.26 -12.02 -20.83
N LEU A 2 -14.96 -11.83 -21.00
CA LEU A 2 -14.34 -11.75 -22.32
C LEU A 2 -14.50 -13.05 -23.12
N THR A 3 -14.77 -12.95 -24.43
CA THR A 3 -14.79 -14.11 -25.33
C THR A 3 -13.37 -14.66 -25.56
N SER A 4 -13.26 -15.89 -26.08
CA SER A 4 -11.96 -16.49 -26.39
C SER A 4 -11.17 -15.64 -27.40
N ASP A 5 -11.82 -15.15 -28.46
CA ASP A 5 -11.18 -14.32 -29.49
C ASP A 5 -10.71 -12.97 -28.95
N GLN A 6 -11.47 -12.39 -28.02
CA GLN A 6 -11.11 -11.17 -27.34
C GLN A 6 -9.83 -11.36 -26.48
N LYS A 7 -9.75 -12.45 -25.72
CA LYS A 7 -8.57 -12.80 -24.93
C LYS A 7 -7.33 -13.01 -25.80
N ILE A 8 -7.50 -13.66 -26.96
CA ILE A 8 -6.40 -13.85 -27.92
C ILE A 8 -5.88 -12.49 -28.39
N LYS A 9 -6.76 -11.58 -28.78
CA LYS A 9 -6.38 -10.25 -29.29
C LYS A 9 -5.67 -9.40 -28.21
N ILE A 10 -6.09 -9.46 -26.94
CA ILE A 10 -5.38 -8.80 -25.82
C ILE A 10 -3.96 -9.37 -25.72
N ASN A 11 -3.83 -10.70 -25.73
CA ASN A 11 -2.54 -11.35 -25.58
C ASN A 11 -1.58 -11.01 -26.74
N GLU A 12 -2.10 -10.92 -27.96
CA GLU A 12 -1.32 -10.53 -29.15
C GLU A 12 -0.78 -9.11 -29.00
N ASN A 13 -1.61 -8.14 -28.57
CA ASN A 13 -1.17 -6.75 -28.34
C ASN A 13 -0.13 -6.66 -27.21
N VAL A 14 -0.36 -7.34 -26.07
CA VAL A 14 0.60 -7.38 -24.98
C VAL A 14 1.90 -8.07 -25.37
N GLN A 15 1.83 -9.13 -26.17
CA GLN A 15 3.01 -9.84 -26.66
C GLN A 15 3.81 -8.96 -27.66
N GLY A 16 3.15 -8.33 -28.61
CA GLY A 16 3.79 -7.39 -29.54
C GLY A 16 4.46 -6.22 -28.82
N PHE A 17 3.84 -5.70 -27.76
CA PHE A 17 4.44 -4.68 -26.90
C PHE A 17 5.72 -5.20 -26.20
N LYS A 18 5.68 -6.44 -25.67
CA LYS A 18 6.87 -7.06 -25.06
C LYS A 18 8.02 -7.25 -26.06
N GLU A 19 7.70 -7.62 -27.28
CA GLU A 19 8.70 -7.76 -28.35
C GLU A 19 9.35 -6.42 -28.75
N ALA A 20 8.56 -5.33 -28.75
CA ALA A 20 9.08 -3.99 -28.95
C ALA A 20 10.03 -3.54 -27.83
N ALA A 21 9.87 -4.07 -26.62
CA ALA A 21 10.68 -3.71 -25.47
C ALA A 21 12.17 -4.07 -25.63
N ASP A 22 12.49 -5.16 -26.31
CA ASP A 22 13.88 -5.54 -26.53
C ASP A 22 14.60 -4.55 -27.44
N PHE A 23 13.92 -4.05 -28.47
CA PHE A 23 14.44 -2.97 -29.31
C PHE A 23 14.54 -1.65 -28.55
N TYR A 24 13.54 -1.35 -27.70
CA TYR A 24 13.55 -0.15 -26.88
C TYR A 24 14.75 -0.13 -25.91
N ARG A 25 15.04 -1.25 -25.24
CA ARG A 25 16.22 -1.39 -24.37
C ARG A 25 17.55 -1.12 -25.08
N MET A 26 17.66 -1.56 -26.32
CA MET A 26 18.87 -1.37 -27.11
C MET A 26 19.04 0.08 -27.60
N GLU A 27 17.96 0.75 -27.97
CA GLU A 27 18.00 2.05 -28.64
C GLU A 27 17.81 3.24 -27.68
N TYR A 28 17.10 3.07 -26.55
CA TYR A 28 16.68 4.18 -25.69
C TYR A 28 17.04 4.01 -24.22
N SER A 29 16.49 3.04 -23.51
CA SER A 29 16.66 2.88 -22.07
C SER A 29 16.42 1.46 -21.57
N GLN A 30 17.13 1.05 -20.51
CA GLN A 30 16.85 -0.19 -19.80
C GLN A 30 15.58 -0.09 -18.92
N ASP A 31 15.19 1.11 -18.51
CA ASP A 31 13.94 1.35 -17.78
C ASP A 31 12.77 1.45 -18.76
N LEU A 32 11.93 0.40 -18.76
CA LEU A 32 10.80 0.30 -19.68
C LEU A 32 9.61 1.19 -19.28
N MET A 33 9.63 1.84 -18.14
CA MET A 33 8.57 2.80 -17.80
C MET A 33 8.58 4.01 -18.74
N GLY A 34 9.77 4.43 -19.22
CA GLY A 34 9.90 5.40 -20.32
C GLY A 34 9.23 4.92 -21.62
N MET A 35 9.33 3.62 -21.95
CA MET A 35 8.61 3.04 -23.09
C MET A 35 7.08 3.10 -22.88
N PHE A 36 6.60 2.79 -21.69
CA PHE A 36 5.17 2.89 -21.39
C PHE A 36 4.67 4.33 -21.54
N ARG A 37 5.41 5.32 -21.04
CA ARG A 37 5.13 6.75 -21.25
C ARG A 37 5.03 7.12 -22.73
N ASP A 38 6.05 6.77 -23.51
CA ASP A 38 6.13 7.15 -24.93
C ASP A 38 5.04 6.46 -25.75
N PHE A 39 4.78 5.19 -25.49
CA PHE A 39 3.65 4.44 -26.05
C PHE A 39 2.30 5.04 -25.64
N GLY A 40 2.13 5.38 -24.35
CA GLY A 40 0.92 5.99 -23.84
C GLY A 40 0.59 7.32 -24.50
N CYS A 41 1.61 8.14 -24.79
CA CYS A 41 1.42 9.37 -25.57
C CYS A 41 0.89 9.06 -26.99
N MET A 42 1.42 8.05 -27.67
CA MET A 42 0.93 7.62 -28.98
C MET A 42 -0.51 7.09 -28.91
N LEU A 43 -0.83 6.34 -27.88
CA LEU A 43 -2.17 5.80 -27.64
C LEU A 43 -3.18 6.91 -27.36
N LEU A 44 -2.85 7.91 -26.56
CA LEU A 44 -3.69 9.09 -26.33
C LEU A 44 -3.98 9.82 -27.64
N GLU A 45 -2.96 10.08 -28.47
CA GLU A 45 -3.13 10.69 -29.80
C GLU A 45 -4.03 9.84 -30.70
N ALA A 46 -3.86 8.51 -30.73
CA ALA A 46 -4.70 7.59 -31.50
C ALA A 46 -6.15 7.57 -31.02
N CYS A 47 -6.38 7.75 -29.73
CA CYS A 47 -7.72 7.90 -29.13
C CYS A 47 -8.34 9.28 -29.41
N GLY A 48 -7.59 10.24 -29.95
CA GLY A 48 -8.03 11.61 -30.19
C GLY A 48 -7.94 12.52 -28.97
N ILE A 49 -7.19 12.10 -27.96
CA ILE A 49 -6.93 12.89 -26.76
C ILE A 49 -5.67 13.72 -27.00
N ASN A 50 -5.79 15.03 -26.91
CA ASN A 50 -4.71 15.97 -27.19
C ASN A 50 -4.46 16.93 -26.03
N ALA A 51 -3.43 17.77 -26.16
CA ALA A 51 -3.02 18.72 -25.11
C ALA A 51 -3.90 19.98 -25.04
N GLU A 52 -4.92 20.11 -25.87
CA GLU A 52 -5.74 21.32 -25.93
C GLU A 52 -6.69 21.38 -24.71
N GLY A 53 -6.44 22.36 -23.84
CA GLY A 53 -7.20 22.54 -22.62
C GLY A 53 -6.81 21.63 -21.43
N ASP A 54 -5.84 20.73 -21.62
CA ASP A 54 -5.34 19.84 -20.55
C ASP A 54 -3.84 20.12 -20.26
N PRO A 55 -3.53 20.85 -19.17
CA PRO A 55 -2.14 21.19 -18.85
C PRO A 55 -1.28 19.97 -18.51
N GLU A 56 -1.87 18.90 -17.92
CA GLU A 56 -1.15 17.68 -17.56
C GLU A 56 -0.76 16.90 -18.81
N ILE A 57 -1.65 16.78 -19.81
CA ILE A 57 -1.33 16.17 -21.10
C ILE A 57 -0.27 16.99 -21.83
N LYS A 58 -0.35 18.32 -21.76
CA LYS A 58 0.68 19.19 -22.34
C LYS A 58 2.05 18.95 -21.70
N GLN A 59 2.10 18.82 -20.40
CA GLN A 59 3.32 18.51 -19.67
C GLN A 59 3.82 17.11 -20.03
N LEU A 60 2.96 16.10 -20.03
CA LEU A 60 3.27 14.73 -20.42
C LEU A 60 3.89 14.65 -21.82
N PHE A 61 3.30 15.33 -22.81
CA PHE A 61 3.84 15.34 -24.17
C PHE A 61 5.20 16.06 -24.27
N GLY A 62 5.51 16.94 -23.33
CA GLY A 62 6.84 17.55 -23.20
C GLY A 62 7.95 16.58 -22.78
N TYR A 63 7.59 15.51 -22.07
CA TYR A 63 8.55 14.50 -21.60
C TYR A 63 8.74 13.33 -22.56
N ARG A 64 7.88 13.15 -23.57
CA ARG A 64 7.97 12.03 -24.50
C ARG A 64 9.24 12.06 -25.33
N GLN A 65 9.79 10.88 -25.61
CA GLN A 65 10.88 10.73 -26.56
C GLN A 65 10.35 10.55 -27.99
N VAL A 66 11.10 11.04 -28.96
CA VAL A 66 10.78 10.83 -30.37
C VAL A 66 11.24 9.44 -30.80
N LEU A 67 10.37 8.47 -30.77
CA LEU A 67 10.66 7.11 -31.22
C LEU A 67 10.91 7.05 -32.75
N ARG A 68 11.78 6.13 -33.17
CA ARG A 68 12.17 5.92 -34.55
C ARG A 68 12.21 4.43 -34.89
N GLY A 69 12.42 4.13 -36.19
CA GLY A 69 12.73 2.78 -36.68
C GLY A 69 11.64 1.75 -36.38
N THR A 70 12.08 0.56 -35.97
CA THR A 70 11.23 -0.60 -35.72
C THR A 70 10.34 -0.40 -34.51
N VAL A 71 10.87 0.17 -33.42
CA VAL A 71 10.11 0.46 -32.19
C VAL A 71 8.90 1.33 -32.49
N LYS A 72 9.11 2.45 -33.19
CA LYS A 72 8.00 3.34 -33.55
C LYS A 72 6.92 2.61 -34.35
N ARG A 73 7.28 1.84 -35.36
CA ARG A 73 6.31 1.13 -36.21
C ARG A 73 5.49 0.13 -35.43
N GLN A 74 6.13 -0.70 -34.61
CA GLN A 74 5.43 -1.70 -33.78
C GLN A 74 4.47 -1.05 -32.80
N LEU A 75 4.93 -0.04 -32.04
CA LEU A 75 4.09 0.65 -31.06
C LEU A 75 2.96 1.44 -31.70
N THR A 76 3.14 1.98 -32.91
CA THR A 76 2.06 2.64 -33.65
C THR A 76 0.92 1.69 -33.97
N VAL A 77 1.23 0.50 -34.50
CA VAL A 77 0.21 -0.50 -34.84
C VAL A 77 -0.58 -0.91 -33.60
N ILE A 78 0.13 -1.18 -32.50
CA ILE A 78 -0.52 -1.56 -31.22
C ILE A 78 -1.40 -0.42 -30.69
N ALA A 79 -0.93 0.84 -30.76
CA ALA A 79 -1.70 1.99 -30.31
C ALA A 79 -2.98 2.19 -31.14
N GLU A 80 -2.93 2.04 -32.45
CA GLU A 80 -4.11 2.13 -33.34
C GLU A 80 -5.11 1.02 -33.07
N GLU A 81 -4.66 -0.22 -32.87
CA GLU A 81 -5.53 -1.35 -32.53
C GLU A 81 -6.22 -1.16 -31.16
N LEU A 82 -5.47 -0.74 -30.15
CA LEU A 82 -6.02 -0.46 -28.83
C LEU A 82 -6.96 0.74 -28.83
N ALA A 83 -6.67 1.78 -29.60
CA ALA A 83 -7.59 2.92 -29.77
C ALA A 83 -8.92 2.50 -30.40
N GLY A 84 -8.88 1.55 -31.34
CA GLY A 84 -10.11 0.93 -31.89
C GLY A 84 -10.93 0.18 -30.82
N LEU A 85 -10.26 -0.47 -29.88
CA LEU A 85 -10.92 -1.14 -28.77
C LEU A 85 -11.47 -0.15 -27.73
N TRP A 86 -10.77 0.92 -27.45
CA TRP A 86 -11.18 1.95 -26.47
C TRP A 86 -12.50 2.62 -26.82
N LYS A 87 -12.74 2.86 -28.10
CA LYS A 87 -13.99 3.50 -28.61
C LYS A 87 -15.20 2.59 -28.64
N ALA A 88 -15.05 1.30 -28.44
CA ALA A 88 -16.13 0.34 -28.57
C ALA A 88 -16.77 0.03 -27.20
N PRO A 89 -18.11 0.18 -27.06
CA PRO A 89 -18.82 0.07 -25.77
C PRO A 89 -18.63 -1.27 -25.04
N VAL A 90 -18.31 -2.35 -25.77
CA VAL A 90 -18.21 -3.72 -25.26
C VAL A 90 -16.77 -4.10 -24.89
N SER A 91 -15.80 -3.29 -25.23
CA SER A 91 -14.35 -3.63 -25.14
C SER A 91 -13.57 -2.89 -24.06
N GLY A 92 -14.22 -2.08 -23.23
CA GLY A 92 -13.55 -1.33 -22.17
C GLY A 92 -12.75 -2.21 -21.21
N GLU A 93 -13.29 -3.36 -20.79
CA GLU A 93 -12.60 -4.32 -19.94
C GLU A 93 -11.36 -4.91 -20.61
N MET A 94 -11.47 -5.21 -21.92
CA MET A 94 -10.33 -5.70 -22.72
C MET A 94 -9.19 -4.69 -22.79
N PHE A 95 -9.57 -3.46 -23.09
CA PHE A 95 -8.62 -2.35 -23.20
C PHE A 95 -7.88 -2.14 -21.86
N GLN A 96 -8.61 -2.09 -20.75
CA GLN A 96 -8.02 -1.94 -19.41
C GLN A 96 -7.12 -3.13 -19.04
N THR A 97 -7.49 -4.36 -19.41
CA THR A 97 -6.68 -5.56 -19.18
C THR A 97 -5.36 -5.48 -19.96
N ALA A 98 -5.40 -5.07 -21.23
CA ALA A 98 -4.21 -4.91 -22.06
C ALA A 98 -3.28 -3.82 -21.49
N LEU A 99 -3.84 -2.65 -21.19
CA LEU A 99 -3.10 -1.51 -20.65
C LEU A 99 -2.42 -1.84 -19.32
N SER A 100 -3.15 -2.48 -18.40
CA SER A 100 -2.61 -2.95 -17.12
C SER A 100 -1.52 -4.00 -17.30
N GLY A 101 -1.68 -4.91 -18.26
CA GLY A 101 -0.66 -5.92 -18.57
C GLY A 101 0.64 -5.30 -19.10
N MET A 102 0.55 -4.27 -19.94
CA MET A 102 1.70 -3.54 -20.47
C MET A 102 2.37 -2.69 -19.38
N PHE A 103 1.58 -2.01 -18.55
CA PHE A 103 2.09 -1.25 -17.41
C PHE A 103 2.86 -2.14 -16.43
N ASN A 104 2.26 -3.25 -15.98
CA ASN A 104 2.90 -4.18 -15.05
C ASN A 104 4.17 -4.81 -15.65
N PHE A 105 4.16 -5.13 -16.93
CA PHE A 105 5.37 -5.63 -17.62
C PHE A 105 6.51 -4.60 -17.57
N CYS A 106 6.22 -3.31 -17.79
CA CYS A 106 7.23 -2.26 -17.70
C CYS A 106 7.69 -2.02 -16.26
N LEU A 107 6.74 -1.96 -15.33
CA LEU A 107 6.98 -1.69 -13.90
C LEU A 107 7.93 -2.74 -13.28
N TYR A 108 7.70 -4.00 -13.57
CA TYR A 108 8.47 -5.12 -12.98
C TYR A 108 9.60 -5.62 -13.89
N SER A 109 10.00 -4.85 -14.89
CA SER A 109 11.08 -5.23 -15.81
C SER A 109 12.45 -5.18 -15.12
N LYS A 110 13.33 -6.11 -15.52
CA LYS A 110 14.74 -6.09 -15.07
C LYS A 110 15.44 -4.84 -15.62
N GLY A 111 16.22 -4.17 -14.77
CA GLY A 111 16.97 -2.96 -15.13
C GLY A 111 16.18 -1.65 -14.95
N GLY A 112 14.92 -1.72 -14.50
CA GLY A 112 14.15 -0.55 -14.09
C GLY A 112 14.50 -0.08 -12.67
N LYS A 113 14.01 1.09 -12.30
CA LYS A 113 14.08 1.60 -10.93
C LYS A 113 13.19 0.74 -10.01
N ASN A 114 13.60 0.60 -8.75
CA ASN A 114 12.74 -0.05 -7.76
C ASN A 114 11.57 0.89 -7.42
N ARG A 115 10.37 0.47 -7.76
CA ARG A 115 9.11 1.18 -7.51
C ARG A 115 8.19 0.31 -6.66
N TYR A 116 7.77 0.81 -5.52
CA TYR A 116 7.05 0.04 -4.51
C TYR A 116 5.57 0.47 -4.48
N LEU A 117 4.81 0.06 -5.48
CA LEU A 117 3.36 0.29 -5.52
C LEU A 117 2.64 -0.76 -4.67
N LEU A 118 1.65 -0.32 -3.90
CA LEU A 118 0.79 -1.25 -3.15
C LEU A 118 -0.05 -2.08 -4.14
N PRO A 119 0.03 -3.43 -4.10
CA PRO A 119 -0.79 -4.28 -4.95
C PRO A 119 -2.29 -4.00 -4.74
N VAL A 120 -3.04 -3.95 -5.84
CA VAL A 120 -4.48 -3.64 -5.81
C VAL A 120 -5.26 -4.64 -4.95
N GLU A 121 -4.86 -5.90 -4.98
CA GLU A 121 -5.47 -6.99 -4.21
C GLU A 121 -5.36 -6.76 -2.69
N ILE A 122 -4.34 -6.03 -2.25
CA ILE A 122 -4.14 -5.65 -0.84
C ILE A 122 -4.73 -4.26 -0.58
N ALA A 123 -4.61 -3.32 -1.53
CA ALA A 123 -5.14 -1.98 -1.40
C ALA A 123 -6.68 -1.97 -1.27
N GLU A 124 -7.35 -2.82 -2.04
CA GLU A 124 -8.81 -2.85 -2.13
C GLU A 124 -9.49 -3.13 -0.78
N PRO A 125 -9.21 -4.23 -0.06
CA PRO A 125 -9.82 -4.47 1.25
C PRO A 125 -9.42 -3.41 2.28
N LEU A 126 -8.19 -2.90 2.26
CA LEU A 126 -7.75 -1.86 3.20
C LEU A 126 -8.47 -0.53 2.97
N LEU A 127 -8.69 -0.15 1.72
CA LEU A 127 -9.48 1.04 1.38
C LEU A 127 -10.94 0.87 1.80
N GLY A 128 -11.50 -0.33 1.69
CA GLY A 128 -12.83 -0.65 2.23
C GLY A 128 -12.96 -0.29 3.71
N LEU A 129 -11.95 -0.59 4.53
CA LEU A 129 -11.96 -0.27 5.97
C LEU A 129 -12.03 1.23 6.24
N VAL A 130 -11.32 2.05 5.46
CA VAL A 130 -11.22 3.49 5.70
C VAL A 130 -12.29 4.31 4.99
N THR A 131 -12.95 3.77 3.97
CA THR A 131 -13.97 4.49 3.20
C THR A 131 -15.39 4.21 3.67
N CYS A 132 -15.64 3.08 4.35
CA CYS A 132 -16.94 2.70 4.90
C CYS A 132 -16.88 2.64 6.43
N PRO A 133 -16.80 3.78 7.16
CA PRO A 133 -16.79 3.77 8.61
C PRO A 133 -18.14 3.30 9.17
N GLU A 134 -18.10 2.65 10.32
CA GLU A 134 -19.30 2.23 11.04
C GLU A 134 -20.25 3.41 11.28
N GLY A 135 -21.52 3.18 11.00
CA GLY A 135 -22.59 4.17 11.24
C GLY A 135 -22.83 5.16 10.11
N MET A 136 -22.02 5.20 9.06
CA MET A 136 -22.37 5.92 7.83
C MET A 136 -23.16 5.01 6.90
N LEU A 137 -24.41 5.40 6.62
CA LEU A 137 -25.31 4.69 5.69
C LEU A 137 -24.83 4.75 4.24
N SER A 138 -23.92 5.65 3.90
CA SER A 138 -23.30 5.79 2.57
C SER A 138 -22.01 6.59 2.68
N PRO A 139 -21.00 6.30 1.83
CA PRO A 139 -19.85 7.20 1.66
C PRO A 139 -20.32 8.60 1.30
N GLY A 140 -19.61 9.63 1.76
CA GLY A 140 -19.88 11.01 1.39
C GLY A 140 -19.82 11.22 -0.13
N GLU A 141 -20.61 12.17 -0.66
CA GLU A 141 -20.54 12.55 -2.06
C GLU A 141 -19.52 13.68 -2.22
N GLY A 142 -18.58 13.53 -3.18
CA GLY A 142 -17.61 14.55 -3.49
C GLY A 142 -16.46 14.64 -2.47
N GLU A 143 -16.18 13.57 -1.72
CA GLU A 143 -15.05 13.49 -0.80
C GLU A 143 -13.72 13.79 -1.52
N THR A 144 -12.86 14.55 -0.86
CA THR A 144 -11.51 14.84 -1.36
C THR A 144 -10.54 13.78 -0.86
N VAL A 145 -9.96 13.03 -1.79
CA VAL A 145 -8.95 12.00 -1.53
C VAL A 145 -7.60 12.50 -1.97
N LEU A 146 -6.65 12.49 -1.06
CA LEU A 146 -5.26 12.84 -1.32
C LEU A 146 -4.38 11.61 -1.17
N ASP A 147 -3.62 11.28 -2.23
CA ASP A 147 -2.50 10.33 -2.15
C ASP A 147 -1.18 11.11 -2.25
N THR A 148 -0.39 11.07 -1.18
CA THR A 148 0.82 11.90 -1.05
C THR A 148 1.99 11.41 -1.90
N GLN A 149 1.94 10.16 -2.37
CA GLN A 149 2.90 9.53 -3.29
C GLN A 149 2.17 8.48 -4.11
N CYS A 150 1.37 8.99 -5.04
CA CYS A 150 0.32 8.22 -5.71
C CYS A 150 0.84 7.19 -6.73
N GLY A 151 2.12 7.23 -7.08
CA GLY A 151 2.64 6.39 -8.16
C GLY A 151 1.86 6.62 -9.45
N ALA A 152 1.34 5.55 -10.02
CA ALA A 152 0.46 5.61 -11.19
C ALA A 152 -1.04 5.80 -10.82
N GLY A 153 -1.35 6.17 -9.58
CA GLY A 153 -2.72 6.46 -9.14
C GLY A 153 -3.59 5.22 -8.84
N SER A 154 -3.00 4.03 -8.70
CA SER A 154 -3.77 2.79 -8.49
C SER A 154 -4.61 2.80 -7.22
N THR A 155 -4.12 3.36 -6.13
CA THR A 155 -4.84 3.54 -4.86
C THR A 155 -6.00 4.51 -5.00
N LEU A 156 -5.80 5.64 -5.71
CA LEU A 156 -6.85 6.61 -6.01
C LEU A 156 -7.96 6.00 -6.87
N MET A 157 -7.59 5.25 -7.92
CA MET A 157 -8.57 4.54 -8.75
C MET A 157 -9.35 3.49 -7.96
N THR A 158 -8.67 2.79 -7.04
CA THR A 158 -9.34 1.79 -6.20
C THR A 158 -10.31 2.45 -5.21
N ALA A 159 -10.00 3.63 -4.69
CA ALA A 159 -10.89 4.38 -3.81
C ALA A 159 -12.23 4.73 -4.49
N CYS A 160 -12.27 4.92 -5.82
CA CYS A 160 -13.50 5.15 -6.57
C CYS A 160 -14.53 4.01 -6.49
N LYS A 161 -14.11 2.80 -6.12
CA LYS A 161 -15.04 1.67 -5.94
C LYS A 161 -15.94 1.86 -4.71
N TYR A 162 -15.48 2.64 -3.75
CA TYR A 162 -16.13 2.85 -2.45
C TYR A 162 -16.73 4.24 -2.27
N LEU A 163 -16.25 5.23 -3.01
CA LEU A 163 -16.62 6.64 -2.85
C LEU A 163 -17.47 7.10 -4.03
N LYS A 164 -18.40 8.02 -3.75
CA LYS A 164 -19.31 8.57 -4.77
C LYS A 164 -18.78 9.91 -5.27
N ASN A 165 -18.40 9.98 -6.55
CA ASN A 165 -17.88 11.18 -7.21
C ASN A 165 -16.72 11.86 -6.44
N PRO A 166 -15.68 11.12 -5.99
CA PRO A 166 -14.60 11.71 -5.22
C PRO A 166 -13.77 12.69 -6.06
N LYS A 167 -13.20 13.68 -5.39
CA LYS A 167 -12.11 14.49 -5.96
C LYS A 167 -10.79 13.80 -5.65
N LEU A 168 -10.12 13.32 -6.67
CA LEU A 168 -8.90 12.55 -6.56
C LEU A 168 -7.69 13.45 -6.83
N MET A 169 -6.82 13.60 -5.84
CA MET A 169 -5.57 14.34 -5.97
C MET A 169 -4.39 13.45 -5.62
N GLY A 170 -3.35 13.48 -6.43
CA GLY A 170 -2.13 12.71 -6.25
C GLY A 170 -0.88 13.55 -6.44
N TYR A 171 0.13 13.27 -5.62
CA TYR A 171 1.47 13.85 -5.73
C TYR A 171 2.46 12.73 -6.02
N GLU A 172 3.35 12.93 -6.99
CA GLU A 172 4.35 11.94 -7.38
C GLU A 172 5.64 12.64 -7.82
N LEU A 173 6.77 12.08 -7.49
CA LEU A 173 8.09 12.61 -7.83
C LEU A 173 8.75 11.85 -9.00
N ASP A 174 8.42 10.57 -9.19
CA ASP A 174 8.88 9.77 -10.33
C ASP A 174 8.09 10.17 -11.59
N GLU A 175 8.78 10.81 -12.53
CA GLU A 175 8.20 11.31 -13.80
C GLU A 175 7.50 10.20 -14.59
N GLU A 176 8.07 8.99 -14.62
CA GLU A 176 7.50 7.88 -15.37
C GLU A 176 6.25 7.30 -14.69
N LEU A 177 6.19 7.27 -13.37
CA LEU A 177 4.98 6.87 -12.64
C LEU A 177 3.88 7.92 -12.78
N TRP A 178 4.20 9.19 -12.62
CA TRP A 178 3.27 10.29 -12.86
C TRP A 178 2.71 10.23 -14.29
N ALA A 179 3.58 10.05 -15.29
CA ALA A 179 3.17 9.93 -16.68
C ALA A 179 2.22 8.75 -16.91
N ALA A 180 2.52 7.58 -16.30
CA ALA A 180 1.63 6.43 -16.36
C ALA A 180 0.27 6.72 -15.72
N GLY A 181 0.24 7.43 -14.60
CA GLY A 181 -0.98 7.85 -13.91
C GLY A 181 -1.86 8.75 -14.80
N ILE A 182 -1.27 9.75 -15.47
CA ILE A 182 -1.99 10.61 -16.43
C ILE A 182 -2.57 9.78 -17.58
N ILE A 183 -1.75 8.91 -18.19
CA ILE A 183 -2.19 8.06 -19.29
C ILE A 183 -3.37 7.19 -18.88
N ILE A 184 -3.23 6.46 -17.75
CA ILE A 184 -4.26 5.56 -17.25
C ILE A 184 -5.53 6.33 -16.88
N SER A 185 -5.41 7.47 -16.20
CA SER A 185 -6.54 8.34 -15.82
C SER A 185 -7.36 8.75 -17.04
N ARG A 186 -6.72 9.28 -18.07
CA ARG A 186 -7.40 9.77 -19.29
C ARG A 186 -8.04 8.66 -20.11
N LEU A 187 -7.42 7.47 -20.12
CA LEU A 187 -7.93 6.31 -20.83
C LEU A 187 -8.99 5.52 -20.05
N SER A 188 -9.12 5.75 -18.74
CA SER A 188 -10.12 5.12 -17.87
C SER A 188 -11.34 6.01 -17.61
N ASP A 189 -11.42 7.20 -18.23
CA ASP A 189 -12.45 8.21 -17.96
C ASP A 189 -12.57 8.60 -16.47
N LEU A 190 -11.44 8.49 -15.76
CA LEU A 190 -11.31 8.89 -14.36
C LEU A 190 -10.62 10.25 -14.28
N LYS A 191 -11.27 11.21 -13.66
CA LYS A 191 -10.66 12.52 -13.44
C LYS A 191 -9.81 12.48 -12.17
N MET A 192 -8.49 12.26 -12.33
CA MET A 192 -7.49 12.43 -11.28
C MET A 192 -6.67 13.69 -11.56
N GLU A 193 -6.44 14.49 -10.55
CA GLU A 193 -5.52 15.63 -10.58
C GLU A 193 -4.17 15.17 -10.04
N LEU A 194 -3.17 14.99 -10.91
CA LEU A 194 -1.87 14.42 -10.57
C LEU A 194 -0.76 15.45 -10.75
N HIS A 195 -0.04 15.72 -9.67
CA HIS A 195 1.03 16.72 -9.63
C HIS A 195 2.40 16.04 -9.62
N LEU A 196 3.26 16.42 -10.59
CA LEU A 196 4.67 16.02 -10.60
C LEU A 196 5.46 16.95 -9.70
N GLN A 197 5.35 16.73 -8.40
CA GLN A 197 6.06 17.50 -7.37
C GLN A 197 6.05 16.78 -6.03
N GLU A 198 7.02 17.11 -5.18
CA GLU A 198 7.18 16.52 -3.84
C GLU A 198 6.27 17.20 -2.79
N GLU A 199 6.02 18.48 -2.95
CA GLU A 199 5.38 19.27 -1.90
C GLU A 199 3.86 19.29 -2.01
N ILE A 200 3.21 18.93 -0.90
CA ILE A 200 1.78 19.16 -0.71
C ILE A 200 1.61 20.63 -0.28
N PRO A 201 0.88 21.46 -1.06
CA PRO A 201 0.71 22.86 -0.73
C PRO A 201 -0.03 23.05 0.62
N ALA A 202 0.37 24.04 1.41
CA ALA A 202 -0.26 24.31 2.69
C ALA A 202 -1.76 24.69 2.60
N CYS A 203 -2.24 25.09 1.41
CA CYS A 203 -3.67 25.34 1.19
C CYS A 203 -4.51 24.06 1.26
N LEU A 204 -3.90 22.87 1.19
CA LEU A 204 -4.58 21.60 1.37
C LEU A 204 -4.66 21.15 2.83
N TYR A 205 -4.00 21.84 3.76
CA TYR A 205 -4.06 21.48 5.18
C TYR A 205 -5.49 21.57 5.68
N GLU A 206 -5.92 20.52 6.39
CA GLU A 206 -7.27 20.34 6.94
C GLU A 206 -8.42 20.38 5.91
N THR A 207 -8.16 19.97 4.66
CA THR A 207 -9.17 19.97 3.59
C THR A 207 -9.55 18.59 3.07
N CYS A 208 -8.71 17.57 3.30
CA CYS A 208 -8.89 16.23 2.72
C CYS A 208 -9.71 15.32 3.62
N ASP A 209 -10.69 14.63 3.04
CA ASP A 209 -11.54 13.65 3.72
C ASP A 209 -10.80 12.34 3.96
N LEU A 210 -10.02 11.93 2.98
CA LEU A 210 -9.18 10.74 3.03
C LEU A 210 -7.76 11.09 2.60
N VAL A 211 -6.80 10.69 3.42
CA VAL A 211 -5.37 10.78 3.09
C VAL A 211 -4.79 9.37 2.97
N ILE A 212 -4.14 9.10 1.86
CA ILE A 212 -3.35 7.89 1.63
C ILE A 212 -1.89 8.30 1.52
N SER A 213 -0.99 7.55 2.13
CA SER A 213 0.44 7.83 2.06
C SER A 213 1.24 6.53 2.05
N ASN A 214 2.04 6.36 1.00
CA ASN A 214 3.00 5.26 0.89
C ASN A 214 4.39 5.82 0.54
N PRO A 215 5.02 6.57 1.48
CA PRO A 215 6.25 7.29 1.17
C PRO A 215 7.42 6.35 0.89
N VAL A 216 8.28 6.76 -0.04
CA VAL A 216 9.50 6.04 -0.38
C VAL A 216 10.41 5.99 0.85
N TYR A 217 10.80 4.78 1.24
CA TYR A 217 11.69 4.56 2.37
C TYR A 217 13.10 5.02 2.02
N GLY A 218 13.65 5.94 2.82
CA GLY A 218 14.99 6.45 2.61
C GLY A 218 15.57 7.14 3.84
N THR A 219 16.85 7.44 3.77
CA THR A 219 17.59 8.15 4.81
C THR A 219 17.83 9.62 4.43
N ASP A 220 17.28 10.07 3.34
CA ASP A 220 17.43 11.42 2.83
C ASP A 220 16.87 12.46 3.80
N THR A 221 17.49 13.61 3.85
CA THR A 221 17.08 14.72 4.71
C THR A 221 16.72 15.95 3.89
N ILE A 222 15.70 16.66 4.34
CA ILE A 222 15.30 17.93 3.76
C ILE A 222 16.19 19.05 4.36
N LYS A 223 16.72 19.90 3.49
CA LYS A 223 17.58 21.04 3.88
C LYS A 223 16.84 22.35 3.90
N ASP A 224 15.62 22.41 3.38
CA ASP A 224 14.82 23.62 3.30
C ASP A 224 14.16 23.93 4.65
N ASP A 225 14.70 24.94 5.33
CA ASP A 225 14.18 25.39 6.64
C ASP A 225 12.80 26.04 6.53
N SER A 226 12.41 26.59 5.37
CA SER A 226 11.11 27.21 5.17
C SER A 226 9.95 26.22 5.31
N LEU A 227 10.19 24.97 4.96
CA LEU A 227 9.22 23.88 5.09
C LEU A 227 9.05 23.48 6.56
N VAL A 228 10.13 23.52 7.31
CA VAL A 228 10.16 23.13 8.72
C VAL A 228 9.46 24.18 9.61
N GLU A 229 9.56 25.45 9.25
CA GLU A 229 8.90 26.53 10.00
C GLU A 229 7.37 26.41 9.99
N LYS A 230 6.79 25.80 8.97
CA LYS A 230 5.36 25.53 8.84
C LYS A 230 4.86 24.38 9.72
N LEU A 231 5.77 23.56 10.29
CA LEU A 231 5.40 22.45 11.13
C LEU A 231 5.02 22.89 12.55
N PRO A 232 4.22 22.08 13.27
CA PRO A 232 4.04 22.20 14.71
C PRO A 232 5.40 22.33 15.42
N SER A 233 5.46 23.14 16.46
CA SER A 233 6.71 23.51 17.14
C SER A 233 7.56 22.31 17.59
N GLU A 234 6.89 21.26 18.06
CA GLU A 234 7.51 20.02 18.53
C GLU A 234 8.18 19.21 17.39
N LEU A 235 7.76 19.42 16.15
CA LEU A 235 8.27 18.72 14.96
C LEU A 235 9.35 19.50 14.20
N ARG A 236 9.60 20.76 14.54
CA ARG A 236 10.56 21.62 13.81
C ARG A 236 12.01 21.14 13.81
N THR A 237 12.32 20.08 14.55
CA THR A 237 13.64 19.43 14.54
C THR A 237 13.70 18.21 13.61
N VAL A 238 12.57 17.81 13.03
CA VAL A 238 12.51 16.69 12.09
C VAL A 238 13.09 17.14 10.74
N ARG A 239 13.96 16.31 10.15
CA ARG A 239 14.62 16.58 8.86
C ARG A 239 14.54 15.40 7.91
N GLY A 240 14.24 14.20 8.40
CA GLY A 240 14.09 13.03 7.56
C GLY A 240 12.97 13.22 6.54
N ARG A 241 13.26 13.11 5.23
CA ARG A 241 12.29 13.24 4.15
C ARG A 241 11.05 12.38 4.38
N TYR A 242 11.25 11.11 4.65
CA TYR A 242 10.19 10.15 4.96
C TYR A 242 9.24 10.64 6.07
N HIS A 243 9.80 11.18 7.18
CA HIS A 243 8.99 11.70 8.29
C HIS A 243 8.22 12.96 7.90
N MET A 244 8.84 13.83 7.10
CA MET A 244 8.20 15.07 6.63
C MET A 244 6.99 14.78 5.72
N GLU A 245 7.09 13.76 4.87
CA GLU A 245 5.99 13.35 3.99
C GLU A 245 4.81 12.81 4.79
N LEU A 246 5.06 11.96 5.80
CA LEU A 246 4.00 11.51 6.72
C LEU A 246 3.34 12.70 7.45
N ILE A 247 4.12 13.64 7.97
CA ILE A 247 3.60 14.80 8.67
C ILE A 247 2.71 15.65 7.75
N ARG A 248 3.19 15.96 6.54
CA ARG A 248 2.44 16.78 5.57
C ARG A 248 1.14 16.12 5.14
N GLY A 249 1.17 14.82 4.89
CA GLY A 249 -0.03 14.06 4.60
C GLY A 249 -1.05 14.18 5.72
N MET A 250 -0.63 13.97 6.95
CA MET A 250 -1.53 14.08 8.10
C MET A 250 -2.03 15.50 8.36
N LEU A 251 -1.23 16.53 8.08
CA LEU A 251 -1.70 17.92 8.17
C LEU A 251 -2.80 18.25 7.15
N ALA A 252 -2.85 17.56 6.01
CA ALA A 252 -3.90 17.72 5.02
C ALA A 252 -5.25 17.14 5.48
N LEU A 253 -5.24 16.23 6.47
CA LEU A 253 -6.45 15.58 6.97
C LEU A 253 -7.37 16.54 7.70
N LYS A 254 -8.62 16.67 7.26
CA LYS A 254 -9.64 17.47 7.94
C LYS A 254 -10.21 16.75 9.17
N TYR A 255 -10.97 17.49 9.99
CA TYR A 255 -11.77 16.87 11.07
C TYR A 255 -12.79 15.88 10.47
N ASP A 256 -13.03 14.78 11.17
CA ASP A 256 -13.80 13.60 10.72
C ASP A 256 -13.20 12.88 9.50
N GLY A 257 -12.03 13.32 9.04
CA GLY A 257 -11.29 12.65 7.99
C GLY A 257 -10.57 11.40 8.50
N ARG A 258 -10.13 10.58 7.55
CA ARG A 258 -9.45 9.30 7.77
C ARG A 258 -8.14 9.24 7.00
N ALA A 259 -7.16 8.53 7.54
CA ALA A 259 -5.89 8.34 6.84
C ALA A 259 -5.47 6.88 6.88
N MET A 260 -4.85 6.44 5.78
CA MET A 260 -4.20 5.16 5.61
C MET A 260 -2.73 5.41 5.27
N LEU A 261 -1.84 5.13 6.23
CA LEU A 261 -0.40 5.31 6.07
C LEU A 261 0.27 3.94 5.95
N ILE A 262 0.99 3.70 4.85
CA ILE A 262 1.82 2.51 4.68
C ILE A 262 3.22 2.86 5.18
N VAL A 263 3.71 2.11 6.15
CA VAL A 263 4.99 2.39 6.81
C VAL A 263 5.86 1.14 6.89
N PRO A 264 7.19 1.26 6.79
CA PRO A 264 8.08 0.14 7.10
C PRO A 264 7.99 -0.19 8.59
N ASN A 265 8.08 -1.47 8.95
CA ASN A 265 8.05 -1.87 10.36
C ASN A 265 9.17 -1.18 11.16
N SER A 266 10.31 -0.88 10.51
CA SER A 266 11.38 -0.12 11.15
C SER A 266 10.94 1.25 11.69
N PHE A 267 9.99 1.95 11.05
CA PHE A 267 9.42 3.18 11.58
C PHE A 267 8.64 2.94 12.88
N LEU A 268 7.96 1.80 13.01
CA LEU A 268 7.12 1.49 14.17
C LEU A 268 7.92 1.31 15.46
N PHE A 269 9.16 0.81 15.36
CA PHE A 269 10.00 0.53 16.54
C PHE A 269 11.30 1.35 16.63
N ALA A 270 11.62 2.17 15.62
CA ALA A 270 12.86 2.94 15.62
C ALA A 270 13.03 3.77 16.91
N THR A 271 14.20 3.71 17.51
CA THR A 271 14.56 4.44 18.72
C THR A 271 15.16 5.82 18.45
N ARG A 272 15.29 6.21 17.19
CA ARG A 272 15.76 7.54 16.78
C ARG A 272 14.78 8.61 17.26
N THR A 273 15.31 9.71 17.77
CA THR A 273 14.52 10.81 18.34
C THR A 273 13.46 11.34 17.38
N GLU A 274 13.75 11.47 16.09
CA GLU A 274 12.79 11.94 15.10
C GLU A 274 11.61 10.98 14.96
N SER A 275 11.86 9.68 14.82
CA SER A 275 10.81 8.68 14.69
C SER A 275 9.91 8.62 15.93
N ILE A 276 10.51 8.72 17.12
CA ILE A 276 9.74 8.78 18.38
C ILE A 276 8.87 10.03 18.42
N LYS A 277 9.40 11.22 18.06
CA LYS A 277 8.66 12.47 18.03
C LYS A 277 7.47 12.40 17.07
N VAL A 278 7.68 11.86 15.87
CA VAL A 278 6.61 11.73 14.87
C VAL A 278 5.54 10.77 15.35
N ARG A 279 5.89 9.57 15.84
CA ARG A 279 4.91 8.63 16.37
C ARG A 279 4.13 9.23 17.55
N LYS A 280 4.81 9.86 18.50
CA LYS A 280 4.16 10.55 19.62
C LYS A 280 3.16 11.61 19.14
N TRP A 281 3.58 12.49 18.22
CA TRP A 281 2.72 13.51 17.65
C TRP A 281 1.50 12.91 16.94
N LEU A 282 1.70 11.85 16.12
CA LEU A 282 0.61 11.16 15.43
C LEU A 282 -0.45 10.65 16.43
N LEU A 283 -0.03 10.00 17.53
CA LEU A 283 -0.94 9.43 18.51
C LEU A 283 -1.59 10.48 19.42
N GLN A 284 -0.97 11.65 19.56
CA GLN A 284 -1.51 12.76 20.35
C GLN A 284 -2.43 13.66 19.55
N SER A 285 -2.20 13.84 18.25
CA SER A 285 -2.98 14.72 17.39
C SER A 285 -4.11 14.01 16.65
N TYR A 286 -4.04 12.68 16.52
CA TYR A 286 -4.99 11.84 15.79
C TYR A 286 -5.32 10.58 16.60
N SER A 287 -6.41 9.90 16.24
CA SER A 287 -6.75 8.60 16.79
C SER A 287 -6.17 7.51 15.89
N LEU A 288 -5.18 6.78 16.36
CA LEU A 288 -4.72 5.55 15.70
C LEU A 288 -5.71 4.44 16.01
N GLU A 289 -6.46 4.02 15.01
CA GLU A 289 -7.51 3.00 15.13
C GLU A 289 -6.92 1.59 15.00
N ALA A 290 -6.01 1.39 14.02
CA ALA A 290 -5.40 0.09 13.78
C ALA A 290 -3.98 0.18 13.23
N VAL A 291 -3.21 -0.89 13.48
CA VAL A 291 -1.96 -1.24 12.80
C VAL A 291 -2.11 -2.64 12.21
N ILE A 292 -2.10 -2.73 10.88
CA ILE A 292 -2.27 -3.98 10.14
C ILE A 292 -0.92 -4.38 9.58
N ALA A 293 -0.30 -5.43 10.09
CA ALA A 293 0.93 -5.98 9.53
C ALA A 293 0.63 -6.62 8.17
N LEU A 294 1.37 -6.20 7.13
CA LEU A 294 1.24 -6.74 5.78
C LEU A 294 2.08 -8.01 5.61
N PRO A 295 1.71 -8.91 4.68
CA PRO A 295 2.54 -10.05 4.30
C PRO A 295 3.96 -9.63 3.89
N GLU A 296 4.97 -10.46 4.18
CA GLU A 296 6.39 -10.13 3.96
C GLU A 296 6.75 -9.80 2.51
N ASP A 297 6.05 -10.39 1.56
CA ASP A 297 6.27 -10.24 0.12
C ASP A 297 5.28 -9.26 -0.56
N THR A 298 4.60 -8.42 0.21
CA THR A 298 3.67 -7.41 -0.31
C THR A 298 4.34 -6.51 -1.37
N PHE A 299 5.54 -6.05 -1.09
CA PHE A 299 6.32 -5.26 -2.04
C PHE A 299 7.39 -6.13 -2.69
N LEU A 300 7.16 -6.50 -3.94
CA LEU A 300 8.09 -7.30 -4.73
C LEU A 300 9.49 -6.67 -4.74
N TYR A 301 10.50 -7.48 -4.49
CA TYR A 301 11.92 -7.09 -4.50
C TYR A 301 12.38 -6.13 -3.39
N SER A 302 11.56 -5.78 -2.38
CA SER A 302 11.99 -4.84 -1.35
C SER A 302 12.61 -5.51 -0.11
N GLY A 303 12.17 -6.70 0.24
CA GLY A 303 12.54 -7.36 1.52
C GLY A 303 12.15 -6.54 2.77
N VAL A 304 11.44 -5.43 2.61
CA VAL A 304 11.04 -4.55 3.71
C VAL A 304 9.66 -4.95 4.20
N ARG A 305 9.59 -5.44 5.44
CA ARG A 305 8.31 -5.67 6.12
C ARG A 305 7.62 -4.34 6.38
N SER A 306 6.35 -4.27 6.05
CA SER A 306 5.55 -3.05 6.15
C SER A 306 4.25 -3.31 6.90
N SER A 307 3.68 -2.24 7.41
CA SER A 307 2.37 -2.24 8.06
C SER A 307 1.54 -1.06 7.57
N VAL A 308 0.24 -1.18 7.69
CA VAL A 308 -0.71 -0.10 7.44
C VAL A 308 -1.17 0.46 8.77
N MET A 309 -1.07 1.76 8.95
CA MET A 309 -1.64 2.49 10.09
C MET A 309 -2.91 3.19 9.63
N ILE A 310 -4.01 2.96 10.33
CA ILE A 310 -5.31 3.61 10.06
C ILE A 310 -5.58 4.64 11.14
N PHE A 311 -5.83 5.88 10.72
CA PHE A 311 -6.13 7.00 11.61
C PHE A 311 -7.49 7.61 11.31
N SER A 312 -8.08 8.21 12.34
CA SER A 312 -9.14 9.20 12.23
C SER A 312 -8.71 10.50 12.90
N LYS A 313 -9.31 11.63 12.46
CA LYS A 313 -9.14 12.95 13.12
C LYS A 313 -10.48 13.35 13.74
N PRO A 314 -10.70 13.06 15.02
CA PRO A 314 -11.99 13.28 15.65
C PRO A 314 -12.31 14.78 15.77
N PHE A 315 -13.58 15.14 15.77
CA PHE A 315 -14.05 16.50 15.90
C PHE A 315 -13.89 17.01 17.33
N MET A 316 -13.29 18.18 17.53
CA MET A 316 -12.91 18.73 18.84
C MET A 316 -14.09 19.19 19.73
N SER A 317 -15.35 19.04 19.31
CA SER A 317 -16.53 19.65 19.98
C SER A 317 -16.96 19.01 21.30
N SER A 318 -16.34 17.93 21.76
CA SER A 318 -16.81 17.16 22.93
C SER A 318 -15.79 16.99 24.05
N GLY A 319 -14.78 17.86 24.13
CA GLY A 319 -13.72 17.69 25.14
C GLY A 319 -12.82 16.47 24.92
N TRP A 320 -12.93 15.85 23.77
CA TRP A 320 -12.06 14.79 23.30
C TRP A 320 -10.72 15.42 22.90
N GLU A 321 -9.74 15.22 23.72
CA GLU A 321 -8.36 15.47 23.33
C GLU A 321 -8.02 14.37 22.33
N GLY A 322 -7.74 14.68 21.08
CA GLY A 322 -7.50 13.73 19.98
C GLY A 322 -6.46 12.63 20.22
N HIS A 323 -6.51 12.02 21.40
CA HIS A 323 -5.57 11.01 21.81
C HIS A 323 -6.04 9.61 21.38
N THR A 324 -5.15 8.88 20.80
CA THR A 324 -5.29 7.43 20.64
C THR A 324 -5.55 6.81 22.00
N GLN A 325 -6.68 6.13 22.16
CA GLN A 325 -7.02 5.44 23.43
C GLN A 325 -6.67 3.97 23.39
N ARG A 326 -6.91 3.35 22.25
CA ARG A 326 -6.71 1.91 22.00
C ARG A 326 -6.35 1.70 20.53
N VAL A 327 -5.59 0.67 20.26
CA VAL A 327 -5.15 0.32 18.90
C VAL A 327 -5.47 -1.15 18.66
N LEU A 328 -6.16 -1.43 17.56
CA LEU A 328 -6.31 -2.77 17.01
C LEU A 328 -5.03 -3.16 16.28
N TYR A 329 -4.45 -4.28 16.60
CA TYR A 329 -3.37 -4.90 15.85
C TYR A 329 -3.92 -6.11 15.09
N TYR A 330 -3.64 -6.18 13.80
CA TYR A 330 -4.02 -7.30 12.94
C TYR A 330 -2.81 -7.80 12.14
N SER A 331 -2.61 -9.11 12.09
CA SER A 331 -1.59 -9.74 11.26
C SER A 331 -2.27 -10.33 10.02
N LEU A 332 -2.13 -9.64 8.89
CA LEU A 332 -2.68 -10.09 7.62
C LEU A 332 -1.76 -11.16 7.02
N GLU A 333 -2.29 -12.35 6.83
CA GLU A 333 -1.55 -13.47 6.27
C GLU A 333 -1.81 -13.62 4.77
N LYS A 334 -0.76 -13.95 4.03
CA LYS A 334 -0.91 -14.33 2.63
C LYS A 334 -1.33 -15.77 2.54
N GLN A 335 -2.38 -16.03 1.78
CA GLN A 335 -2.88 -17.36 1.51
C GLN A 335 -2.51 -17.77 0.08
N GLU A 336 -2.16 -19.03 -0.14
CA GLU A 336 -1.85 -19.56 -1.47
C GLU A 336 -3.11 -19.70 -2.34
N ASP A 337 -4.23 -20.03 -1.70
CA ASP A 337 -5.54 -20.21 -2.34
C ASP A 337 -6.32 -18.90 -2.36
N LYS A 338 -6.89 -18.53 -3.51
CA LYS A 338 -7.65 -17.27 -3.68
C LYS A 338 -8.89 -17.21 -2.80
N GLU A 339 -9.57 -18.33 -2.59
CA GLU A 339 -10.77 -18.37 -1.75
C GLU A 339 -10.41 -18.18 -0.27
N LYS A 340 -9.32 -18.79 0.19
CA LYS A 340 -8.80 -18.57 1.55
C LYS A 340 -8.32 -17.13 1.73
N GLN A 341 -7.67 -16.54 0.70
CA GLN A 341 -7.27 -15.13 0.75
C GLN A 341 -8.48 -14.21 0.87
N LYS A 342 -9.57 -14.50 0.17
CA LYS A 342 -10.82 -13.76 0.27
C LYS A 342 -11.42 -13.90 1.68
N GLN A 343 -11.44 -15.10 2.24
CA GLN A 343 -11.91 -15.34 3.62
C GLN A 343 -11.07 -14.60 4.66
N GLU A 344 -9.77 -14.46 4.42
CA GLU A 344 -8.89 -13.67 5.29
C GLU A 344 -9.26 -12.18 5.25
N TYR A 345 -9.58 -11.63 4.08
CA TYR A 345 -10.05 -10.25 3.97
C TYR A 345 -11.45 -10.06 4.60
N GLU A 346 -12.38 -10.98 4.38
CA GLU A 346 -13.70 -10.96 5.02
C GLU A 346 -13.58 -11.00 6.55
N ARG A 347 -12.62 -11.76 7.07
CA ARG A 347 -12.32 -11.79 8.50
C ARG A 347 -11.76 -10.46 9.01
N LEU A 348 -10.86 -9.84 8.26
CA LEU A 348 -10.34 -8.50 8.61
C LEU A 348 -11.48 -7.48 8.68
N GLU A 349 -12.39 -7.48 7.69
CA GLU A 349 -13.56 -6.60 7.67
C GLU A 349 -14.51 -6.87 8.85
N GLU A 350 -14.74 -8.14 9.18
CA GLU A 350 -15.54 -8.52 10.36
C GLU A 350 -14.91 -8.00 11.66
N VAL A 351 -13.61 -8.23 11.85
CA VAL A 351 -12.88 -7.77 13.05
C VAL A 351 -12.92 -6.25 13.13
N TRP A 352 -12.73 -5.56 12.00
CA TRP A 352 -12.79 -4.11 11.93
C TRP A 352 -14.18 -3.59 12.31
N SER A 353 -15.24 -4.14 11.75
CA SER A 353 -16.62 -3.72 11.99
C SER A 353 -17.07 -3.99 13.43
N GLN A 354 -16.55 -5.04 14.09
CA GLN A 354 -16.88 -5.42 15.44
C GLN A 354 -15.78 -5.05 16.48
N ARG A 355 -14.83 -4.19 16.11
CA ARG A 355 -13.64 -3.89 16.93
C ARG A 355 -13.96 -3.43 18.35
N ASP A 356 -15.04 -2.69 18.54
CA ASP A 356 -15.48 -2.24 19.86
C ASP A 356 -15.95 -3.39 20.73
N SER A 357 -16.69 -4.34 20.17
CA SER A 357 -17.12 -5.56 20.86
C SER A 357 -15.92 -6.43 21.21
N TYR A 358 -14.99 -6.61 20.28
CA TYR A 358 -13.76 -7.37 20.53
C TYR A 358 -12.86 -6.69 21.55
N TYR A 359 -12.79 -5.36 21.57
CA TYR A 359 -12.06 -4.62 22.59
C TYR A 359 -12.67 -4.84 23.98
N GLY A 360 -14.01 -4.82 24.09
CA GLY A 360 -14.68 -5.14 25.34
C GLY A 360 -14.34 -6.54 25.87
N LYS A 361 -14.27 -7.54 24.98
CA LYS A 361 -13.80 -8.91 25.33
C LYS A 361 -12.34 -8.90 25.78
N TRP A 362 -11.47 -8.18 25.07
CA TRP A 362 -10.06 -8.02 25.43
C TRP A 362 -9.90 -7.45 26.84
N GLU A 363 -10.63 -6.37 27.17
CA GLU A 363 -10.59 -5.79 28.50
C GLU A 363 -11.09 -6.74 29.59
N CYS A 364 -12.13 -7.53 29.30
CA CYS A 364 -12.60 -8.58 30.25
C CYS A 364 -11.48 -9.58 30.50
N CYS A 365 -10.84 -10.11 29.47
CA CYS A 365 -9.72 -11.03 29.61
C CYS A 365 -8.55 -10.41 30.39
N CYS A 366 -8.26 -9.11 30.18
CA CYS A 366 -7.24 -8.40 30.96
C CYS A 366 -7.60 -8.26 32.46
N ARG A 367 -8.88 -8.11 32.78
CA ARG A 367 -9.36 -8.06 34.19
C ARG A 367 -9.31 -9.42 34.86
N GLU A 368 -9.53 -10.49 34.14
CA GLU A 368 -9.48 -11.85 34.66
C GLU A 368 -8.04 -12.28 34.98
N LYS A 369 -7.17 -12.23 34.00
CA LYS A 369 -5.77 -12.65 34.16
C LYS A 369 -4.87 -12.04 33.10
N THR A 370 -3.79 -11.39 33.51
CA THR A 370 -2.73 -10.95 32.62
C THR A 370 -1.43 -11.69 32.87
N VAL A 371 -0.63 -11.81 31.83
CA VAL A 371 0.74 -12.31 31.85
C VAL A 371 1.66 -11.29 31.19
N GLU A 372 2.93 -11.31 31.51
CA GLU A 372 3.92 -10.55 30.76
C GLU A 372 4.34 -11.38 29.55
N ASN A 373 4.23 -10.79 28.36
CA ASN A 373 4.75 -11.41 27.14
C ASN A 373 6.29 -11.28 27.09
N ARG A 374 6.92 -11.86 26.08
CA ARG A 374 8.38 -11.82 25.88
C ARG A 374 9.00 -10.40 25.85
N ASN A 375 8.19 -9.37 25.66
CA ASN A 375 8.62 -7.96 25.65
C ASN A 375 8.32 -7.25 26.99
N GLY A 376 7.88 -7.97 28.02
CA GLY A 376 7.54 -7.42 29.33
C GLY A 376 6.26 -6.59 29.35
N ILE A 377 5.41 -6.74 28.34
CA ILE A 377 4.13 -6.05 28.26
C ILE A 377 3.03 -6.96 28.79
N ARG A 378 2.17 -6.40 29.66
CA ARG A 378 1.03 -7.13 30.19
C ARG A 378 -0.06 -7.30 29.15
N VAL A 379 -0.37 -8.55 28.84
CA VAL A 379 -1.38 -8.99 27.87
C VAL A 379 -2.31 -10.00 28.55
N PRO A 380 -3.56 -10.19 28.07
CA PRO A 380 -4.46 -11.20 28.63
C PRO A 380 -3.91 -12.60 28.41
N ALA A 381 -3.99 -13.42 29.45
CA ALA A 381 -3.48 -14.80 29.41
C ALA A 381 -4.38 -15.77 28.61
N ASN A 382 -5.66 -15.43 28.42
CA ASN A 382 -6.69 -16.27 27.82
C ASN A 382 -7.27 -15.70 26.52
N TRP A 383 -6.52 -14.85 25.81
CA TRP A 383 -6.93 -14.37 24.49
C TRP A 383 -6.86 -15.49 23.46
N GLN A 384 -7.98 -15.74 22.80
CA GLN A 384 -8.14 -16.91 21.93
C GLN A 384 -7.91 -16.64 20.43
N TYR A 385 -7.64 -15.39 20.05
CA TYR A 385 -7.46 -14.99 18.64
C TYR A 385 -5.99 -14.72 18.34
N ASN A 386 -5.43 -15.41 17.35
CA ASN A 386 -4.02 -15.31 17.00
C ASN A 386 -3.72 -14.23 15.94
N SER A 387 -4.71 -13.88 15.12
CA SER A 387 -4.54 -12.92 14.02
C SER A 387 -4.73 -11.47 14.44
N PHE A 388 -5.37 -11.20 15.61
CA PHE A 388 -5.56 -9.84 16.08
C PHE A 388 -5.57 -9.73 17.61
N TRP A 389 -5.20 -8.56 18.10
CA TRP A 389 -5.15 -8.19 19.52
C TRP A 389 -5.23 -6.68 19.70
N PHE A 390 -5.19 -6.19 20.93
CA PHE A 390 -5.29 -4.77 21.22
C PHE A 390 -4.17 -4.30 22.14
N ALA A 391 -3.89 -2.99 22.08
CA ALA A 391 -3.11 -2.31 23.10
C ALA A 391 -3.77 -0.98 23.47
N GLY A 392 -3.73 -0.65 24.75
CA GLY A 392 -4.15 0.66 25.23
C GLY A 392 -3.04 1.70 25.15
N ALA A 393 -3.41 2.97 25.05
CA ALA A 393 -2.47 4.11 24.95
C ALA A 393 -1.40 4.12 26.05
N ALA A 394 -1.78 3.82 27.30
CA ALA A 394 -0.84 3.76 28.42
C ALA A 394 0.26 2.69 28.22
N GLY A 395 -0.09 1.54 27.65
CA GLY A 395 0.88 0.48 27.31
C GLY A 395 1.83 0.92 26.20
N ILE A 396 1.32 1.62 25.20
CA ILE A 396 2.12 2.16 24.08
C ILE A 396 3.08 3.26 24.58
N GLU A 397 2.62 4.14 25.46
CA GLU A 397 3.46 5.17 26.07
C GLU A 397 4.56 4.56 26.94
N ALA A 398 4.24 3.58 27.78
CA ALA A 398 5.19 2.83 28.60
C ALA A 398 6.24 2.10 27.73
N ALA A 399 5.86 1.63 26.54
CA ALA A 399 6.73 1.05 25.52
C ALA A 399 7.48 2.11 24.68
N LYS A 400 7.53 3.37 25.13
CA LYS A 400 8.21 4.48 24.44
C LYS A 400 7.73 4.70 23.00
N TRP A 401 6.41 4.64 22.82
CA TRP A 401 5.76 4.85 21.53
C TRP A 401 6.16 3.81 20.47
N ASN A 402 6.59 2.63 20.89
CA ASN A 402 6.79 1.49 19.98
C ASN A 402 5.42 1.00 19.52
N LEU A 403 5.22 0.91 18.19
CA LEU A 403 3.95 0.52 17.57
C LEU A 403 4.04 -0.83 16.84
N LEU A 404 5.14 -1.54 16.98
CA LEU A 404 5.33 -2.82 16.30
C LEU A 404 4.28 -3.83 16.80
N PRO A 405 3.48 -4.46 15.92
CA PRO A 405 2.42 -5.39 16.31
C PRO A 405 2.89 -6.50 17.26
N GLU A 406 4.01 -7.14 16.95
CA GLU A 406 4.57 -8.24 17.73
C GLU A 406 4.94 -7.85 19.18
N ASN A 407 5.07 -6.53 19.43
CA ASN A 407 5.38 -6.05 20.78
C ASN A 407 4.23 -6.26 21.77
N TYR A 408 2.99 -6.28 21.28
CA TYR A 408 1.75 -6.39 22.07
C TYR A 408 1.03 -7.73 21.91
N ARG A 409 1.58 -8.64 21.11
CA ARG A 409 0.96 -9.93 20.82
C ARG A 409 0.93 -10.78 22.08
N PRO A 410 -0.23 -11.35 22.46
CA PRO A 410 -0.30 -12.40 23.45
C PRO A 410 0.53 -13.59 22.99
N GLU A 411 1.27 -14.20 23.92
CA GLU A 411 1.94 -15.46 23.61
C GLU A 411 0.87 -16.53 23.41
N GLU A 412 1.01 -17.34 22.39
CA GLU A 412 0.25 -18.57 22.29
C GLU A 412 0.53 -19.35 23.57
N GLN A 413 -0.51 -19.66 24.33
CA GLN A 413 -0.38 -20.71 25.29
C GLN A 413 -0.21 -21.99 24.47
N ILE A 414 1.05 -22.30 24.16
CA ILE A 414 1.40 -23.66 23.84
C ILE A 414 1.04 -24.41 25.12
N ASN A 415 -0.14 -25.05 25.14
CA ASN A 415 -0.31 -26.20 25.96
C ASN A 415 0.72 -27.19 25.45
N LEU A 416 1.91 -27.06 25.96
CA LEU A 416 2.83 -28.16 26.05
C LEU A 416 2.10 -29.15 26.95
N GLU A 417 1.24 -29.99 26.39
CA GLU A 417 1.28 -31.38 26.83
C GLU A 417 2.77 -31.69 26.71
N ILE A 418 3.41 -31.67 27.88
CA ILE A 418 4.83 -32.02 27.97
C ILE A 418 4.84 -33.49 27.55
N GLU A 419 4.95 -33.73 26.25
CA GLU A 419 5.30 -35.05 25.76
C GLU A 419 6.54 -35.44 26.55
N ASP A 420 6.47 -36.61 27.12
CA ASP A 420 7.56 -37.13 27.96
C ASP A 420 8.87 -36.87 27.23
N PRO A 421 9.83 -36.09 27.80
CA PRO A 421 11.09 -35.78 27.11
C PRO A 421 11.79 -37.04 26.56
N ALA A 422 11.51 -38.21 27.16
CA ALA A 422 12.01 -39.49 26.69
C ALA A 422 11.35 -39.91 25.35
N LEU A 423 10.07 -39.63 25.14
CA LEU A 423 9.38 -39.90 23.87
C LEU A 423 9.89 -38.97 22.76
N LEU A 424 10.05 -37.67 23.07
CA LEU A 424 10.58 -36.70 22.10
C LEU A 424 12.02 -37.07 21.68
N LEU A 425 12.86 -37.49 22.61
CA LEU A 425 14.21 -37.97 22.31
C LEU A 425 14.21 -39.25 21.49
N GLN A 426 13.26 -40.14 21.70
CA GLN A 426 13.10 -41.35 20.85
C GLN A 426 12.65 -41.02 19.44
N GLU A 427 11.74 -40.06 19.25
CA GLU A 427 11.36 -39.59 17.91
C GLU A 427 12.52 -38.92 17.19
N MET A 428 13.25 -38.02 17.85
CA MET A 428 14.44 -37.38 17.27
C MET A 428 15.51 -38.40 16.85
N LEU A 429 15.75 -39.43 17.66
CA LEU A 429 16.68 -40.50 17.31
C LEU A 429 16.22 -41.30 16.10
N ARG A 430 14.94 -41.57 15.99
CA ARG A 430 14.35 -42.27 14.86
C ARG A 430 14.45 -41.46 13.56
N GLU A 431 14.14 -40.17 13.58
CA GLU A 431 14.32 -39.27 12.44
C GLU A 431 15.79 -39.17 12.01
N GLN A 432 16.70 -39.09 12.98
CA GLN A 432 18.13 -39.07 12.69
C GLN A 432 18.61 -40.38 12.03
N GLU A 433 18.08 -41.53 12.40
CA GLU A 433 18.37 -42.81 11.78
C GLU A 433 17.81 -42.90 10.35
N GLU A 434 16.59 -42.39 10.12
CA GLU A 434 15.99 -42.30 8.76
C GLU A 434 16.82 -41.39 7.85
N ILE A 435 17.13 -40.19 8.27
CA ILE A 435 17.99 -39.25 7.50
C ILE A 435 19.35 -39.87 7.22
N THR A 436 19.96 -40.60 8.18
CA THR A 436 21.25 -41.24 8.03
C THR A 436 21.17 -42.40 6.98
N LYS A 437 20.03 -43.07 6.92
CA LYS A 437 19.78 -44.12 5.97
C LYS A 437 19.62 -43.56 4.54
N GLU A 438 18.81 -42.52 4.38
CA GLU A 438 18.64 -41.85 3.09
C GLU A 438 19.94 -41.26 2.55
N LEU A 439 20.76 -40.63 3.42
CA LEU A 439 22.07 -40.13 3.04
C LEU A 439 23.03 -41.25 2.60
N LYS A 440 22.98 -42.46 3.21
CA LYS A 440 23.76 -43.63 2.80
C LYS A 440 23.28 -44.23 1.47
N GLU A 441 21.97 -44.14 1.18
CA GLU A 441 21.42 -44.56 -0.09
C GLU A 441 21.82 -43.60 -1.21
N LEU A 442 21.72 -42.29 -0.99
CA LEU A 442 22.19 -41.26 -1.92
C LEU A 442 23.72 -41.37 -2.19
N LEU A 443 24.51 -41.63 -1.17
CA LEU A 443 25.96 -41.87 -1.35
C LEU A 443 26.29 -43.08 -2.19
N LYS A 444 25.41 -44.10 -2.23
CA LYS A 444 25.58 -45.28 -3.12
C LYS A 444 25.15 -45.01 -4.56
N GLU A 445 24.27 -44.01 -4.78
CA GLU A 445 23.83 -43.65 -6.13
C GLU A 445 24.80 -42.67 -6.81
N VAL A 446 25.60 -41.92 -6.03
CA VAL A 446 26.55 -40.90 -6.54
C VAL A 446 28.00 -41.44 -6.64
N GLY A 447 28.33 -42.58 -6.07
CA GLY A 447 29.63 -43.24 -6.12
C GLY A 447 29.60 -44.51 -6.96
#